data_69676381b4cf3fc1431316969bcfa025
#
_entry.id   69676381b4cf3fc1431316969bcfa025
#
_cell.length_a   1.000
_cell.length_b   1.000
_cell.length_c   1.000
_cell.angle_alpha   90.00
_cell.angle_beta   90.00
_cell.angle_gamma   90.00
#
_symmetry.space_group_name_H-M   'P 1'
#
loop_
_entity.id
_entity.type
_entity.pdbx_description
1 polymer ?
#
loop_
_entity_poly.entity_id
_entity_poly.type
_entity_poly.pdbx_seq_one_letter_code
_entity_poly.pdbx_strand_id
1 'polypeptide(L)'
;MNPPSTNQPVSDAGTQDRIAALSARVDRVIDRALEVRRIVGTVVLVAARGDIVYRRAAGFADREAGRSMQENSIFLLASIAKPIVTAAALRLVEKGVMTLGDPVRRWLPEFTPQLADGRVPEVTIHHLLTHSAGLTYVFIEPDDGPYHRLRVSSGLDRTDVTNLDEFVRRISAAPLSYEPGSGWGYSNAIDVLGAVIEKATRQTLPHAVAELVLNPLDLEDTAFAVVDPRRLVAHYADGAPEPRRMANDDSANFFGRPVAFSLVRLLEQTAFPSGGSGVAGTAGDVLKFLDTLRTGGLLQPQTRSAMFKAQARTQGQAEGATRKET
;
A
#
# COMPACT_ATOMS: atom_id res chain seq x y z
N MET A 1 0.49 17.94 -47.30
CA MET A 1 -0.51 18.55 -46.42
C MET A 1 -1.33 17.43 -45.83
N ASN A 2 -1.05 17.10 -44.52
CA ASN A 2 -1.87 16.15 -43.77
C ASN A 2 -3.04 16.93 -43.16
N PRO A 3 -4.28 16.39 -43.15
CA PRO A 3 -5.40 17.04 -42.52
C PRO A 3 -5.25 17.05 -40.99
N PRO A 4 -5.77 18.07 -40.30
CA PRO A 4 -5.69 18.14 -38.86
C PRO A 4 -6.58 17.05 -38.23
N SER A 5 -6.02 16.28 -37.27
CA SER A 5 -6.79 15.37 -36.45
C SER A 5 -7.69 16.16 -35.50
N THR A 6 -8.97 16.22 -35.83
CA THR A 6 -10.00 16.76 -34.94
C THR A 6 -10.23 15.77 -33.77
N ASN A 7 -9.66 16.08 -32.64
CA ASN A 7 -10.05 15.46 -31.35
C ASN A 7 -11.43 16.05 -30.99
N GLN A 8 -12.51 15.42 -31.45
CA GLN A 8 -13.85 15.74 -30.96
C GLN A 8 -14.04 15.10 -29.59
N PRO A 9 -14.55 15.82 -28.56
CA PRO A 9 -14.97 15.22 -27.33
C PRO A 9 -16.09 14.22 -27.62
N VAL A 10 -15.88 12.97 -27.19
CA VAL A 10 -16.89 11.90 -27.35
C VAL A 10 -17.99 12.14 -26.31
N SER A 11 -18.91 13.04 -26.63
CA SER A 11 -20.25 13.14 -26.02
C SER A 11 -21.22 12.25 -26.80
N ASP A 12 -20.94 10.95 -26.82
CA ASP A 12 -21.88 9.99 -27.38
C ASP A 12 -22.95 9.69 -26.32
N ALA A 13 -24.23 9.83 -26.69
CA ALA A 13 -25.40 9.55 -25.85
C ALA A 13 -25.26 8.15 -25.19
N GLY A 14 -24.77 7.16 -25.93
CA GLY A 14 -24.49 5.84 -25.40
C GLY A 14 -23.42 5.77 -24.29
N THR A 15 -22.47 6.72 -24.26
CA THR A 15 -21.49 6.81 -23.17
C THR A 15 -22.13 7.41 -21.91
N GLN A 16 -22.97 8.43 -22.05
CA GLN A 16 -23.71 9.03 -20.93
C GLN A 16 -24.67 8.02 -20.28
N ASP A 17 -25.40 7.24 -21.10
CA ASP A 17 -26.29 6.19 -20.61
C ASP A 17 -25.52 5.11 -19.83
N ARG A 18 -24.32 4.72 -20.29
CA ARG A 18 -23.46 3.76 -19.58
C ARG A 18 -22.95 4.31 -18.25
N ILE A 19 -22.57 5.59 -18.20
CA ILE A 19 -22.15 6.26 -16.96
C ILE A 19 -23.32 6.34 -15.99
N ALA A 20 -24.52 6.71 -16.43
CA ALA A 20 -25.72 6.76 -15.63
C ALA A 20 -26.08 5.37 -15.06
N ALA A 21 -26.02 4.33 -15.90
CA ALA A 21 -26.25 2.96 -15.45
C ALA A 21 -25.20 2.47 -14.44
N LEU A 22 -23.91 2.83 -14.64
CA LEU A 22 -22.84 2.55 -13.67
C LEU A 22 -23.13 3.24 -12.35
N SER A 23 -23.42 4.55 -12.36
CA SER A 23 -23.72 5.36 -11.18
C SER A 23 -24.86 4.75 -10.37
N ALA A 24 -25.99 4.43 -11.02
CA ALA A 24 -27.14 3.82 -10.37
C ALA A 24 -26.82 2.43 -9.76
N ARG A 25 -25.90 1.67 -10.35
CA ARG A 25 -25.48 0.37 -9.79
C ARG A 25 -24.60 0.56 -8.57
N VAL A 26 -23.63 1.49 -8.64
CA VAL A 26 -22.72 1.79 -7.50
C VAL A 26 -23.52 2.37 -6.35
N ASP A 27 -24.45 3.30 -6.60
CA ASP A 27 -25.34 3.87 -5.59
C ASP A 27 -26.10 2.78 -4.84
N ARG A 28 -26.75 1.85 -5.54
CA ARG A 28 -27.47 0.75 -4.87
C ARG A 28 -26.57 -0.11 -3.99
N VAL A 29 -25.33 -0.37 -4.39
CA VAL A 29 -24.38 -1.16 -3.57
C VAL A 29 -24.00 -0.39 -2.31
N ILE A 30 -23.70 0.90 -2.44
CA ILE A 30 -23.35 1.76 -1.29
C ILE A 30 -24.54 1.87 -0.34
N ASP A 31 -25.74 2.21 -0.86
CA ASP A 31 -26.93 2.37 -0.06
C ASP A 31 -27.28 1.09 0.70
N ARG A 32 -27.20 -0.06 0.01
CA ARG A 32 -27.43 -1.36 0.65
C ARG A 32 -26.40 -1.66 1.74
N ALA A 33 -25.11 -1.37 1.52
CA ALA A 33 -24.08 -1.63 2.53
C ALA A 33 -24.26 -0.76 3.77
N LEU A 34 -24.70 0.50 3.61
CA LEU A 34 -25.02 1.42 4.71
C LEU A 34 -26.31 1.00 5.43
N GLU A 35 -27.38 0.66 4.68
CA GLU A 35 -28.67 0.23 5.22
C GLU A 35 -28.54 -0.99 6.14
N VAL A 36 -27.80 -2.01 5.69
CA VAL A 36 -27.54 -3.24 6.48
C VAL A 36 -26.39 -3.05 7.47
N ARG A 37 -25.90 -1.82 7.65
CA ARG A 37 -24.83 -1.46 8.58
C ARG A 37 -23.53 -2.28 8.42
N ARG A 38 -23.23 -2.71 7.18
CA ARG A 38 -21.99 -3.44 6.90
C ARG A 38 -20.76 -2.53 6.92
N ILE A 39 -20.96 -1.25 6.55
CA ILE A 39 -19.94 -0.21 6.60
C ILE A 39 -20.49 1.01 7.34
N VAL A 40 -19.59 1.84 7.89
CA VAL A 40 -19.96 3.09 8.56
C VAL A 40 -20.03 4.25 7.57
N GLY A 41 -19.12 4.28 6.65
CA GLY A 41 -19.06 5.27 5.59
C GLY A 41 -18.03 4.91 4.52
N THR A 42 -18.08 5.60 3.40
CA THR A 42 -17.20 5.36 2.26
C THR A 42 -17.03 6.59 1.38
N VAL A 43 -15.90 6.67 0.68
CA VAL A 43 -15.69 7.54 -0.47
C VAL A 43 -15.41 6.64 -1.67
N VAL A 44 -16.19 6.82 -2.73
CA VAL A 44 -16.04 6.07 -3.99
C VAL A 44 -15.84 7.03 -5.13
N LEU A 45 -14.75 6.85 -5.87
CA LEU A 45 -14.43 7.58 -7.08
C LEU A 45 -14.19 6.57 -8.21
N VAL A 46 -14.75 6.84 -9.39
CA VAL A 46 -14.48 6.05 -10.59
C VAL A 46 -13.97 6.96 -11.68
N ALA A 47 -12.82 6.63 -12.26
CA ALA A 47 -12.29 7.32 -13.42
C ALA A 47 -12.40 6.44 -14.67
N ALA A 48 -12.70 7.06 -15.79
CA ALA A 48 -12.67 6.43 -17.10
C ALA A 48 -12.03 7.39 -18.12
N ARG A 49 -10.99 6.91 -18.83
CA ARG A 49 -10.26 7.69 -19.84
C ARG A 49 -9.61 8.99 -19.32
N GLY A 50 -9.29 9.04 -18.03
CA GLY A 50 -8.72 10.24 -17.39
C GLY A 50 -9.73 11.14 -16.69
N ASP A 51 -11.04 10.97 -16.94
CA ASP A 51 -12.09 11.77 -16.31
C ASP A 51 -12.74 11.02 -15.15
N ILE A 52 -13.06 11.75 -14.06
CA ILE A 52 -13.87 11.18 -12.97
C ILE A 52 -15.33 11.16 -13.43
N VAL A 53 -15.83 9.94 -13.69
CA VAL A 53 -17.19 9.70 -14.17
C VAL A 53 -18.20 9.41 -13.05
N TYR A 54 -17.72 9.14 -11.83
CA TYR A 54 -18.53 8.95 -10.65
C TYR A 54 -17.77 9.39 -9.41
N ARG A 55 -18.47 10.08 -8.50
CA ARG A 55 -17.98 10.46 -7.18
C ARG A 55 -19.10 10.42 -6.16
N ARG A 56 -18.81 9.86 -5.00
CA ARG A 56 -19.73 9.84 -3.87
C ARG A 56 -19.00 9.65 -2.55
N ALA A 57 -19.33 10.51 -1.59
CA ALA A 57 -19.07 10.31 -0.16
C ALA A 57 -20.40 9.97 0.51
N ALA A 58 -20.47 8.92 1.32
CA ALA A 58 -21.70 8.47 1.94
C ALA A 58 -21.45 7.89 3.34
N GLY A 59 -22.46 7.99 4.23
CA GLY A 59 -22.37 7.58 5.63
C GLY A 59 -21.55 8.55 6.49
N PHE A 60 -20.87 8.01 7.50
CA PHE A 60 -20.16 8.80 8.50
C PHE A 60 -18.64 8.62 8.39
N ALA A 61 -17.92 9.72 8.55
CA ALA A 61 -16.49 9.74 8.84
C ALA A 61 -16.22 9.43 10.33
N ASP A 62 -17.17 9.75 11.19
CA ASP A 62 -17.22 9.40 12.62
C ASP A 62 -18.69 9.25 13.02
N ARG A 63 -19.14 8.01 13.18
CA ARG A 63 -20.54 7.69 13.48
C ARG A 63 -20.96 8.21 14.86
N GLU A 64 -20.14 7.99 15.87
CA GLU A 64 -20.41 8.36 17.25
C GLU A 64 -20.43 9.87 17.45
N ALA A 65 -19.65 10.61 16.67
CA ALA A 65 -19.67 12.08 16.65
C ALA A 65 -20.71 12.67 15.67
N GLY A 66 -21.41 11.84 14.89
CA GLY A 66 -22.36 12.28 13.87
C GLY A 66 -21.69 13.03 12.69
N ARG A 67 -20.35 12.88 12.50
CA ARG A 67 -19.60 13.57 11.45
C ARG A 67 -19.76 12.84 10.11
N SER A 68 -20.39 13.50 9.17
CA SER A 68 -20.63 12.94 7.83
C SER A 68 -19.34 12.70 7.06
N MET A 69 -19.31 11.67 6.19
CA MET A 69 -18.23 11.41 5.26
C MET A 69 -18.13 12.54 4.22
N GLN A 70 -16.90 12.93 3.90
CA GLN A 70 -16.60 13.93 2.88
C GLN A 70 -15.65 13.34 1.83
N GLU A 71 -15.68 13.84 0.58
CA GLU A 71 -14.77 13.36 -0.48
C GLU A 71 -13.29 13.54 -0.11
N ASN A 72 -12.97 14.60 0.63
CA ASN A 72 -11.64 14.92 1.11
C ASN A 72 -11.31 14.31 2.49
N SER A 73 -12.09 13.37 2.99
CA SER A 73 -11.76 12.63 4.21
C SER A 73 -10.45 11.89 4.05
N ILE A 74 -9.63 11.91 5.11
CA ILE A 74 -8.31 11.27 5.15
C ILE A 74 -8.45 9.89 5.80
N PHE A 75 -7.83 8.90 5.17
CA PHE A 75 -7.79 7.51 5.62
C PHE A 75 -6.37 7.08 5.92
N LEU A 76 -6.18 6.16 6.87
CA LEU A 76 -4.93 5.40 6.95
C LEU A 76 -4.91 4.41 5.80
N LEU A 77 -3.97 4.59 4.88
CA LEU A 77 -3.94 3.85 3.61
C LEU A 77 -3.38 2.43 3.75
N ALA A 78 -2.73 2.13 4.89
CA ALA A 78 -2.12 0.83 5.14
C ALA A 78 -1.33 0.35 3.91
N SER A 79 -1.60 -0.85 3.41
CA SER A 79 -0.84 -1.45 2.30
C SER A 79 -0.96 -0.74 0.95
N ILE A 80 -1.83 0.27 0.81
CA ILE A 80 -1.82 1.17 -0.34
C ILE A 80 -0.53 2.04 -0.37
N ALA A 81 0.20 2.14 0.74
CA ALA A 81 1.53 2.74 0.78
C ALA A 81 2.54 2.02 -0.14
N LYS A 82 2.44 0.69 -0.27
CA LYS A 82 3.41 -0.12 -1.02
C LYS A 82 3.60 0.30 -2.48
N PRO A 83 2.57 0.46 -3.30
CA PRO A 83 2.74 0.93 -4.67
C PRO A 83 3.34 2.35 -4.74
N ILE A 84 3.07 3.23 -3.77
CA ILE A 84 3.65 4.58 -3.71
C ILE A 84 5.17 4.49 -3.45
N VAL A 85 5.59 3.72 -2.45
CA VAL A 85 7.02 3.50 -2.13
C VAL A 85 7.72 2.72 -3.25
N THR A 86 7.04 1.75 -3.86
CA THR A 86 7.54 1.05 -5.06
C THR A 86 7.81 2.02 -6.21
N ALA A 87 6.90 2.95 -6.48
CA ALA A 87 7.08 3.97 -7.51
C ALA A 87 8.31 4.85 -7.21
N ALA A 88 8.55 5.24 -5.95
CA ALA A 88 9.74 5.99 -5.55
C ALA A 88 11.03 5.19 -5.83
N ALA A 89 11.08 3.90 -5.47
CA ALA A 89 12.22 3.04 -5.79
C ALA A 89 12.45 2.91 -7.31
N LEU A 90 11.39 2.73 -8.08
CA LEU A 90 11.49 2.65 -9.55
C LEU A 90 11.95 3.96 -10.18
N ARG A 91 11.59 5.12 -9.61
CA ARG A 91 12.15 6.42 -10.02
C ARG A 91 13.65 6.50 -9.77
N LEU A 92 14.15 5.92 -8.66
CA LEU A 92 15.60 5.84 -8.40
C LEU A 92 16.29 4.89 -9.38
N VAL A 93 15.64 3.82 -9.80
CA VAL A 93 16.14 2.94 -10.88
C VAL A 93 16.24 3.72 -12.20
N GLU A 94 15.22 4.48 -12.59
CA GLU A 94 15.24 5.31 -13.81
C GLU A 94 16.31 6.40 -13.77
N LYS A 95 16.62 6.93 -12.58
CA LYS A 95 17.71 7.90 -12.37
C LYS A 95 19.09 7.24 -12.33
N GLY A 96 19.20 5.90 -12.44
CA GLY A 96 20.47 5.18 -12.38
C GLY A 96 21.13 5.15 -10.99
N VAL A 97 20.39 5.51 -9.93
CA VAL A 97 20.89 5.48 -8.54
C VAL A 97 21.00 4.04 -8.05
N MET A 98 20.08 3.18 -8.45
CA MET A 98 20.07 1.76 -8.15
C MET A 98 19.62 0.94 -9.36
N THR A 99 19.84 -0.38 -9.32
CA THR A 99 19.30 -1.35 -10.28
C THR A 99 18.45 -2.41 -9.55
N LEU A 100 17.56 -3.08 -10.27
CA LEU A 100 16.75 -4.15 -9.67
C LEU A 100 17.61 -5.33 -9.18
N GLY A 101 18.76 -5.57 -9.80
CA GLY A 101 19.71 -6.62 -9.44
C GLY A 101 20.68 -6.25 -8.31
N ASP A 102 20.71 -4.99 -7.87
CA ASP A 102 21.61 -4.59 -6.80
C ASP A 102 21.29 -5.37 -5.51
N PRO A 103 22.33 -5.90 -4.82
CA PRO A 103 22.14 -6.50 -3.52
C PRO A 103 21.75 -5.44 -2.48
N VAL A 104 20.77 -5.76 -1.63
CA VAL A 104 20.30 -4.88 -0.54
C VAL A 104 21.47 -4.43 0.35
N ARG A 105 22.46 -5.31 0.58
CA ARG A 105 23.66 -5.02 1.37
C ARG A 105 24.55 -3.90 0.83
N ARG A 106 24.39 -3.52 -0.43
CA ARG A 106 25.05 -2.33 -0.98
C ARG A 106 24.65 -1.05 -0.23
N TRP A 107 23.43 -0.99 0.25
CA TRP A 107 22.81 0.13 0.93
C TRP A 107 22.70 -0.08 2.44
N LEU A 108 22.45 -1.34 2.85
CA LEU A 108 22.24 -1.80 4.22
C LEU A 108 23.24 -2.93 4.51
N PRO A 109 24.52 -2.64 4.79
CA PRO A 109 25.56 -3.68 5.02
C PRO A 109 25.21 -4.66 6.13
N GLU A 110 24.45 -4.20 7.13
CA GLU A 110 23.98 -4.99 8.28
C GLU A 110 22.79 -5.89 7.96
N PHE A 111 22.16 -5.76 6.78
CA PHE A 111 21.06 -6.63 6.38
C PHE A 111 21.58 -7.99 5.89
N THR A 112 21.77 -8.90 6.83
CA THR A 112 22.34 -10.24 6.63
C THR A 112 21.45 -11.36 7.19
N PRO A 113 20.13 -11.40 6.82
CA PRO A 113 19.27 -12.45 7.33
C PRO A 113 19.74 -13.82 6.87
N GLN A 114 19.62 -14.83 7.76
CA GLN A 114 20.10 -16.18 7.50
C GLN A 114 18.95 -17.10 7.08
N LEU A 115 19.27 -18.12 6.31
CA LEU A 115 18.42 -19.31 6.15
C LEU A 115 18.51 -20.22 7.38
N ALA A 116 17.60 -21.18 7.48
CA ALA A 116 17.60 -22.14 8.59
C ALA A 116 18.90 -22.97 8.70
N ASP A 117 19.65 -23.11 7.62
CA ASP A 117 20.96 -23.78 7.57
C ASP A 117 22.15 -22.87 7.92
N GLY A 118 21.90 -21.60 8.28
CA GLY A 118 22.90 -20.62 8.64
C GLY A 118 23.55 -19.88 7.47
N ARG A 119 23.24 -20.22 6.23
CA ARG A 119 23.72 -19.47 5.05
C ARG A 119 23.09 -18.05 5.02
N VAL A 120 23.89 -17.07 4.58
CA VAL A 120 23.43 -15.70 4.30
C VAL A 120 23.26 -15.54 2.78
N PRO A 121 22.06 -15.68 2.24
CA PRO A 121 21.84 -15.54 0.81
C PRO A 121 21.87 -14.07 0.37
N GLU A 122 22.01 -13.84 -0.94
CA GLU A 122 21.89 -12.51 -1.49
C GLU A 122 20.42 -12.13 -1.69
N VAL A 123 19.99 -11.03 -1.04
CA VAL A 123 18.69 -10.41 -1.27
C VAL A 123 18.88 -9.19 -2.17
N THR A 124 18.13 -9.10 -3.26
CA THR A 124 18.21 -7.99 -4.21
C THR A 124 17.01 -7.02 -4.08
N ILE A 125 17.12 -5.85 -4.69
CA ILE A 125 16.02 -4.89 -4.80
C ILE A 125 14.80 -5.54 -5.48
N HIS A 126 15.02 -6.36 -6.51
CA HIS A 126 13.95 -7.12 -7.17
C HIS A 126 13.22 -8.05 -6.19
N HIS A 127 13.94 -8.77 -5.33
CA HIS A 127 13.34 -9.65 -4.33
C HIS A 127 12.46 -8.89 -3.34
N LEU A 128 12.84 -7.67 -2.93
CA LEU A 128 12.01 -6.83 -2.06
C LEU A 128 10.73 -6.38 -2.78
N LEU A 129 10.85 -5.85 -4.00
CA LEU A 129 9.73 -5.35 -4.79
C LEU A 129 8.69 -6.42 -5.13
N THR A 130 9.11 -7.67 -5.26
CA THR A 130 8.26 -8.79 -5.65
C THR A 130 7.79 -9.66 -4.49
N HIS A 131 8.13 -9.30 -3.25
CA HIS A 131 7.87 -10.13 -2.06
C HIS A 131 8.44 -11.55 -2.17
N SER A 132 9.58 -11.71 -2.83
CA SER A 132 10.29 -12.99 -3.00
C SER A 132 11.59 -13.07 -2.21
N ALA A 133 11.78 -12.19 -1.22
CA ALA A 133 12.99 -12.11 -0.41
C ALA A 133 13.09 -13.16 0.71
N GLY A 134 12.08 -14.00 0.92
CA GLY A 134 12.02 -14.93 2.05
C GLY A 134 11.60 -14.31 3.39
N LEU A 135 11.24 -13.02 3.39
CA LEU A 135 10.72 -12.32 4.56
C LEU A 135 9.24 -12.67 4.79
N THR A 136 8.73 -12.37 6.00
CA THR A 136 7.32 -12.55 6.38
C THR A 136 6.76 -11.34 7.12
N TYR A 137 5.59 -11.47 7.72
CA TYR A 137 5.00 -10.54 8.69
C TYR A 137 4.76 -11.24 10.03
N VAL A 138 4.86 -10.49 11.13
CA VAL A 138 4.58 -10.96 12.47
C VAL A 138 3.18 -11.61 12.59
N PHE A 139 2.18 -11.11 11.89
CA PHE A 139 0.82 -11.65 11.93
C PHE A 139 0.59 -12.84 10.98
N ILE A 140 1.61 -13.26 10.21
CA ILE A 140 1.54 -14.45 9.34
C ILE A 140 2.18 -15.65 10.01
N GLU A 141 3.27 -15.44 10.79
CA GLU A 141 3.96 -16.51 11.49
C GLU A 141 3.23 -16.95 12.78
N PRO A 142 3.59 -18.09 13.39
CA PRO A 142 3.11 -18.48 14.72
C PRO A 142 3.43 -17.45 15.81
N ASP A 143 2.60 -17.38 16.86
CA ASP A 143 2.69 -16.36 17.92
C ASP A 143 4.03 -16.42 18.72
N ASP A 144 4.74 -17.54 18.67
CA ASP A 144 6.08 -17.73 19.24
C ASP A 144 7.20 -17.63 18.19
N GLY A 145 6.88 -17.19 16.98
CA GLY A 145 7.81 -17.07 15.87
C GLY A 145 8.94 -16.06 16.07
N PRO A 146 9.95 -16.08 15.19
CA PRO A 146 11.11 -15.18 15.29
C PRO A 146 10.73 -13.70 15.29
N TYR A 147 9.76 -13.28 14.46
CA TYR A 147 9.34 -11.87 14.38
C TYR A 147 8.70 -11.39 15.69
N HIS A 148 7.91 -12.25 16.37
CA HIS A 148 7.37 -11.96 17.69
C HIS A 148 8.50 -11.81 18.73
N ARG A 149 9.42 -12.76 18.80
CA ARG A 149 10.54 -12.71 19.76
C ARG A 149 11.46 -11.52 19.55
N LEU A 150 11.68 -11.13 18.30
CA LEU A 150 12.52 -9.98 17.91
C LEU A 150 11.76 -8.67 17.92
N ARG A 151 10.43 -8.69 18.18
CA ARG A 151 9.57 -7.51 18.19
C ARG A 151 9.65 -6.74 16.86
N VAL A 152 9.63 -7.48 15.74
CA VAL A 152 9.57 -6.89 14.40
C VAL A 152 8.18 -6.31 14.21
N SER A 153 8.08 -4.99 14.03
CA SER A 153 6.81 -4.30 13.83
C SER A 153 6.19 -4.65 12.47
N SER A 154 4.87 -4.78 12.43
CA SER A 154 4.11 -4.89 11.19
C SER A 154 4.02 -3.57 10.41
N GLY A 155 4.39 -2.45 11.05
CA GLY A 155 4.16 -1.11 10.54
C GLY A 155 2.75 -0.57 10.80
N LEU A 156 1.85 -1.39 11.35
CA LEU A 156 0.48 -1.01 11.74
C LEU A 156 0.33 -0.84 13.25
N ASP A 157 1.11 -1.60 14.00
CA ASP A 157 1.08 -1.72 15.46
C ASP A 157 1.76 -0.54 16.17
N ARG A 158 1.48 -0.42 17.45
CA ARG A 158 2.31 0.36 18.36
C ARG A 158 3.64 -0.35 18.52
N THR A 159 4.73 0.39 18.41
CA THR A 159 6.09 -0.16 18.45
C THR A 159 7.04 0.78 19.19
N ASP A 160 8.11 0.21 19.73
CA ASP A 160 9.26 0.93 20.27
C ASP A 160 10.33 1.20 19.19
N VAL A 161 10.10 0.77 17.95
CA VAL A 161 10.96 1.04 16.80
C VAL A 161 10.68 2.45 16.28
N THR A 162 11.66 3.34 16.41
CA THR A 162 11.51 4.75 16.07
C THR A 162 12.11 5.15 14.72
N ASN A 163 12.95 4.29 14.13
CA ASN A 163 13.62 4.54 12.86
C ASN A 163 13.83 3.25 12.07
N LEU A 164 14.12 3.41 10.76
CA LEU A 164 14.32 2.28 9.86
C LEU A 164 15.61 1.49 10.12
N ASP A 165 16.65 2.08 10.69
CA ASP A 165 17.88 1.35 11.03
C ASP A 165 17.60 0.30 12.12
N GLU A 166 16.87 0.67 13.17
CA GLU A 166 16.45 -0.28 14.20
C GLU A 166 15.48 -1.33 13.65
N PHE A 167 14.57 -0.95 12.76
CA PHE A 167 13.69 -1.90 12.08
C PHE A 167 14.50 -2.93 11.29
N VAL A 168 15.46 -2.48 10.47
CA VAL A 168 16.34 -3.35 9.67
C VAL A 168 17.16 -4.28 10.57
N ARG A 169 17.70 -3.77 11.67
CA ARG A 169 18.45 -4.57 12.64
C ARG A 169 17.61 -5.73 13.20
N ARG A 170 16.35 -5.47 13.57
CA ARG A 170 15.45 -6.51 14.10
C ARG A 170 15.05 -7.54 13.04
N ILE A 171 14.64 -7.09 11.87
CA ILE A 171 14.20 -8.01 10.82
C ILE A 171 15.37 -8.82 10.25
N SER A 172 16.58 -8.25 10.22
CA SER A 172 17.79 -8.97 9.79
C SER A 172 18.19 -10.10 10.72
N ALA A 173 17.84 -10.03 12.00
CA ALA A 173 18.10 -11.08 12.98
C ALA A 173 17.11 -12.26 12.88
N ALA A 174 16.00 -12.09 12.15
CA ALA A 174 15.04 -13.16 11.92
C ALA A 174 15.48 -14.04 10.73
N PRO A 175 15.29 -15.38 10.80
CA PRO A 175 15.60 -16.23 9.68
C PRO A 175 14.65 -16.00 8.50
N LEU A 176 15.16 -16.20 7.28
CA LEU A 176 14.34 -16.23 6.09
C LEU A 176 13.51 -17.50 6.03
N SER A 177 12.26 -17.39 5.56
CA SER A 177 11.35 -18.52 5.41
C SER A 177 11.72 -19.45 4.23
N TYR A 178 12.45 -18.92 3.25
CA TYR A 178 12.91 -19.62 2.05
C TYR A 178 14.04 -18.86 1.34
N GLU A 179 14.76 -19.53 0.46
CA GLU A 179 15.79 -18.93 -0.39
C GLU A 179 15.23 -17.78 -1.24
N PRO A 180 15.84 -16.57 -1.23
CA PRO A 180 15.37 -15.46 -2.06
C PRO A 180 15.20 -15.85 -3.54
N GLY A 181 14.06 -15.47 -4.12
CA GLY A 181 13.70 -15.82 -5.49
C GLY A 181 13.10 -17.22 -5.68
N SER A 182 13.13 -18.11 -4.68
CA SER A 182 12.57 -19.45 -4.78
C SER A 182 11.09 -19.55 -4.47
N GLY A 183 10.50 -18.51 -3.86
CA GLY A 183 9.10 -18.48 -3.44
C GLY A 183 8.54 -17.06 -3.40
N TRP A 184 7.28 -16.97 -3.00
CA TRP A 184 6.57 -15.71 -2.76
C TRP A 184 5.92 -15.72 -1.38
N GLY A 185 6.05 -14.61 -0.65
CA GLY A 185 5.40 -14.44 0.66
C GLY A 185 5.17 -12.98 0.96
N TYR A 186 3.92 -12.61 1.21
CA TYR A 186 3.59 -11.25 1.63
C TYR A 186 4.34 -10.87 2.91
N SER A 187 5.04 -9.73 2.92
CA SER A 187 6.07 -9.48 3.93
C SER A 187 6.39 -8.00 4.14
N ASN A 188 7.20 -7.72 5.16
CA ASN A 188 7.81 -6.42 5.44
C ASN A 188 8.88 -5.98 4.39
N ALA A 189 8.94 -6.60 3.23
CA ALA A 189 9.96 -6.31 2.23
C ALA A 189 9.98 -4.83 1.80
N ILE A 190 8.81 -4.18 1.72
CA ILE A 190 8.72 -2.76 1.33
C ILE A 190 9.17 -1.82 2.47
N ASP A 191 9.16 -2.27 3.73
CA ASP A 191 9.77 -1.52 4.84
C ASP A 191 11.30 -1.55 4.74
N VAL A 192 11.89 -2.71 4.40
CA VAL A 192 13.33 -2.82 4.09
C VAL A 192 13.69 -1.99 2.87
N LEU A 193 12.86 -1.99 1.83
CA LEU A 193 13.04 -1.12 0.65
C LEU A 193 13.00 0.37 1.04
N GLY A 194 12.15 0.75 2.00
CA GLY A 194 12.12 2.09 2.57
C GLY A 194 13.47 2.51 3.17
N ALA A 195 14.10 1.62 3.92
CA ALA A 195 15.45 1.86 4.45
C ALA A 195 16.50 1.98 3.33
N VAL A 196 16.40 1.15 2.27
CA VAL A 196 17.27 1.30 1.09
C VAL A 196 17.10 2.68 0.45
N ILE A 197 15.85 3.15 0.28
CA ILE A 197 15.57 4.48 -0.28
C ILE A 197 16.21 5.59 0.57
N GLU A 198 16.11 5.52 1.91
CA GLU A 198 16.77 6.49 2.79
C GLU A 198 18.28 6.55 2.58
N LYS A 199 18.94 5.40 2.54
CA LYS A 199 20.41 5.34 2.33
C LYS A 199 20.79 5.81 0.93
N ALA A 200 20.02 5.43 -0.09
CA ALA A 200 20.27 5.79 -1.49
C ALA A 200 20.12 7.29 -1.76
N THR A 201 19.14 7.93 -1.11
CA THR A 201 18.85 9.35 -1.27
C THR A 201 19.53 10.23 -0.24
N ARG A 202 20.01 9.68 0.87
CA ARG A 202 20.48 10.41 2.06
C ARG A 202 19.42 11.34 2.65
N GLN A 203 18.16 10.95 2.52
CA GLN A 203 17.00 11.69 3.02
C GLN A 203 16.15 10.71 3.86
N THR A 204 15.24 11.25 4.69
CA THR A 204 14.23 10.40 5.32
C THR A 204 13.27 9.83 4.28
N LEU A 205 12.72 8.63 4.52
CA LEU A 205 11.77 8.01 3.60
C LEU A 205 10.58 8.92 3.26
N PRO A 206 9.94 9.62 4.22
CA PRO A 206 8.87 10.57 3.90
C PRO A 206 9.32 11.65 2.93
N HIS A 207 10.50 12.22 3.12
CA HIS A 207 11.02 13.29 2.25
C HIS A 207 11.34 12.75 0.84
N ALA A 208 12.03 11.61 0.76
CA ALA A 208 12.36 10.99 -0.53
C ALA A 208 11.10 10.62 -1.34
N VAL A 209 10.07 10.05 -0.68
CA VAL A 209 8.81 9.72 -1.36
C VAL A 209 8.06 10.98 -1.77
N ALA A 210 8.06 12.02 -0.96
CA ALA A 210 7.45 13.30 -1.32
C ALA A 210 8.12 13.89 -2.58
N GLU A 211 9.45 13.95 -2.63
CA GLU A 211 10.19 14.48 -3.78
C GLU A 211 10.03 13.63 -5.04
N LEU A 212 10.07 12.30 -4.90
CA LEU A 212 10.07 11.39 -6.04
C LEU A 212 8.67 11.12 -6.60
N VAL A 213 7.61 11.21 -5.78
CA VAL A 213 6.26 10.76 -6.16
C VAL A 213 5.19 11.80 -5.82
N LEU A 214 5.09 12.25 -4.54
CA LEU A 214 3.91 12.99 -4.11
C LEU A 214 3.87 14.40 -4.71
N ASN A 215 4.96 15.17 -4.60
CA ASN A 215 5.06 16.52 -5.12
C ASN A 215 4.93 16.59 -6.66
N PRO A 216 5.62 15.71 -7.45
CA PRO A 216 5.44 15.69 -8.90
C PRO A 216 4.01 15.42 -9.37
N LEU A 217 3.19 14.83 -8.51
CA LEU A 217 1.79 14.51 -8.78
C LEU A 217 0.81 15.40 -8.02
N ASP A 218 1.26 16.42 -7.29
CA ASP A 218 0.45 17.28 -6.42
C ASP A 218 -0.51 16.46 -5.54
N LEU A 219 0.02 15.46 -4.81
CA LEU A 219 -0.73 14.63 -3.87
C LEU A 219 -0.62 15.26 -2.47
N GLU A 220 -1.29 16.38 -2.27
CA GLU A 220 -1.11 17.23 -1.10
C GLU A 220 -1.66 16.63 0.20
N ASP A 221 -2.62 15.72 0.08
CA ASP A 221 -3.27 15.06 1.22
C ASP A 221 -2.66 13.70 1.57
N THR A 222 -1.62 13.27 0.83
CA THR A 222 -0.95 11.99 1.03
C THR A 222 0.43 12.18 1.65
N ALA A 223 0.66 11.60 2.83
CA ALA A 223 1.92 11.70 3.56
C ALA A 223 2.13 10.55 4.55
N PHE A 224 3.37 10.43 5.09
CA PHE A 224 3.69 9.54 6.22
C PHE A 224 3.21 10.12 7.57
N ALA A 225 2.29 11.05 7.52
CA ALA A 225 1.61 11.67 8.64
C ALA A 225 0.20 12.08 8.21
N VAL A 226 -0.69 12.27 9.16
CA VAL A 226 -2.00 12.87 8.88
C VAL A 226 -1.84 14.38 8.73
N VAL A 227 -2.05 14.89 7.52
CA VAL A 227 -1.84 16.33 7.20
C VAL A 227 -2.89 17.25 7.84
N ASP A 228 -4.11 16.75 8.04
CA ASP A 228 -5.18 17.45 8.77
C ASP A 228 -5.99 16.47 9.64
N PRO A 229 -5.72 16.42 10.96
CA PRO A 229 -6.42 15.51 11.87
C PRO A 229 -7.95 15.69 11.90
N ARG A 230 -8.47 16.88 11.58
CA ARG A 230 -9.93 17.13 11.56
C ARG A 230 -10.62 16.36 10.43
N ARG A 231 -9.89 16.02 9.37
CA ARG A 231 -10.37 15.27 8.21
C ARG A 231 -10.16 13.76 8.35
N LEU A 232 -9.39 13.31 9.35
CA LEU A 232 -9.17 11.89 9.58
C LEU A 232 -10.47 11.20 9.96
N VAL A 233 -10.76 10.07 9.31
CA VAL A 233 -11.92 9.24 9.64
C VAL A 233 -11.69 8.47 10.94
N ALA A 234 -12.73 8.18 11.69
CA ALA A 234 -12.70 7.21 12.77
C ALA A 234 -12.55 5.79 12.18
N HIS A 235 -11.84 4.93 12.89
CA HIS A 235 -11.55 3.57 12.44
C HIS A 235 -12.53 2.59 13.03
N TYR A 236 -12.95 1.62 12.24
CA TYR A 236 -13.91 0.61 12.61
C TYR A 236 -13.39 -0.77 12.21
N ALA A 237 -13.54 -1.72 13.13
CA ALA A 237 -13.33 -3.13 12.83
C ALA A 237 -14.66 -3.78 12.47
N ASP A 238 -14.61 -4.80 11.60
CA ASP A 238 -15.78 -5.62 11.31
C ASP A 238 -16.38 -6.20 12.59
N GLY A 239 -17.70 -6.22 12.68
CA GLY A 239 -18.44 -6.68 13.83
C GLY A 239 -19.88 -7.05 13.48
N ALA A 240 -20.54 -7.76 14.38
CA ALA A 240 -21.96 -8.09 14.29
C ALA A 240 -22.67 -7.55 15.52
N PRO A 241 -23.82 -6.85 15.37
CA PRO A 241 -24.60 -6.64 14.13
C PRO A 241 -24.06 -5.54 13.20
N GLU A 242 -23.05 -4.80 13.62
CA GLU A 242 -22.49 -3.67 12.87
C GLU A 242 -21.00 -3.48 13.22
N PRO A 243 -20.21 -2.74 12.41
CA PRO A 243 -18.83 -2.44 12.71
C PRO A 243 -18.69 -1.73 14.06
N ARG A 244 -17.71 -2.16 14.87
CA ARG A 244 -17.39 -1.51 16.14
C ARG A 244 -16.29 -0.47 15.96
N ARG A 245 -16.41 0.67 16.64
CA ARG A 245 -15.35 1.66 16.70
C ARG A 245 -14.09 1.06 17.34
N MET A 246 -12.95 1.27 16.71
CA MET A 246 -11.66 0.87 17.26
C MET A 246 -11.15 1.88 18.27
N ALA A 247 -10.58 1.40 19.35
CA ALA A 247 -9.74 2.17 20.26
C ALA A 247 -8.28 2.23 19.72
N ASN A 248 -7.47 3.11 20.30
CA ASN A 248 -6.04 3.08 20.04
C ASN A 248 -5.45 1.77 20.58
N ASP A 249 -4.49 1.22 19.85
CA ASP A 249 -3.84 -0.08 20.17
C ASP A 249 -4.83 -1.27 20.23
N ASP A 250 -5.90 -1.18 19.44
CA ASP A 250 -6.89 -2.24 19.27
C ASP A 250 -6.41 -3.27 18.23
N SER A 251 -7.15 -4.35 18.10
CA SER A 251 -6.91 -5.37 17.09
C SER A 251 -8.14 -5.63 16.23
N ALA A 252 -7.89 -5.94 14.97
CA ALA A 252 -8.92 -6.41 14.03
C ALA A 252 -8.48 -7.76 13.43
N ASN A 253 -9.47 -8.57 13.04
CA ASN A 253 -9.18 -9.82 12.38
C ASN A 253 -8.67 -9.56 10.96
N PHE A 254 -7.48 -10.10 10.66
CA PHE A 254 -6.87 -10.02 9.33
C PHE A 254 -6.27 -11.39 9.00
N PHE A 255 -6.69 -11.99 7.89
CA PHE A 255 -6.33 -13.38 7.52
C PHE A 255 -6.63 -14.43 8.60
N GLY A 256 -7.70 -14.24 9.37
CA GLY A 256 -8.10 -15.16 10.44
C GLY A 256 -7.33 -14.99 11.76
N ARG A 257 -6.49 -13.98 11.88
CA ARG A 257 -5.69 -13.66 13.08
C ARG A 257 -5.93 -12.24 13.57
N PRO A 258 -5.81 -11.97 14.87
CA PRO A 258 -5.83 -10.61 15.38
C PRO A 258 -4.54 -9.89 14.97
N VAL A 259 -4.71 -8.74 14.32
CA VAL A 259 -3.61 -7.82 13.97
C VAL A 259 -3.79 -6.54 14.77
N ALA A 260 -2.75 -6.12 15.47
CA ALA A 260 -2.75 -4.89 16.25
C ALA A 260 -2.64 -3.66 15.35
N PHE A 261 -3.40 -2.62 15.69
CA PHE A 261 -3.40 -1.33 15.02
C PHE A 261 -3.20 -0.20 16.01
N SER A 262 -2.25 0.68 15.75
CA SER A 262 -2.11 1.95 16.46
C SER A 262 -2.69 3.07 15.60
N LEU A 263 -3.84 3.58 16.00
CA LEU A 263 -4.58 4.61 15.25
C LEU A 263 -3.92 5.99 15.33
N VAL A 264 -3.07 6.20 16.33
CA VAL A 264 -2.35 7.47 16.55
C VAL A 264 -0.96 7.49 15.93
N ARG A 265 -0.48 6.37 15.41
CA ARG A 265 0.87 6.23 14.86
C ARG A 265 1.25 7.34 13.87
N LEU A 266 0.33 7.70 12.95
CA LEU A 266 0.55 8.74 11.95
C LEU A 266 0.18 10.16 12.45
N LEU A 267 -0.38 10.27 13.65
CA LEU A 267 -0.63 11.55 14.33
C LEU A 267 0.57 11.95 15.17
N GLU A 268 1.17 11.01 15.91
CA GLU A 268 2.23 11.26 16.86
C GLU A 268 3.63 11.26 16.23
N GLN A 269 3.79 10.62 15.08
CA GLN A 269 5.07 10.51 14.33
C GLN A 269 6.24 9.97 15.17
N THR A 270 5.96 9.19 16.21
CA THR A 270 6.97 8.64 17.13
C THR A 270 7.55 7.32 16.66
N ALA A 271 6.92 6.67 15.69
CA ALA A 271 7.33 5.39 15.12
C ALA A 271 8.10 5.58 13.81
N PHE A 272 8.86 4.57 13.40
CA PHE A 272 9.55 4.58 12.11
C PHE A 272 8.55 4.76 10.94
N PRO A 273 8.96 5.44 9.84
CA PRO A 273 8.10 5.60 8.67
C PRO A 273 8.01 4.26 7.91
N SER A 274 6.91 3.54 8.11
CA SER A 274 6.70 2.26 7.44
C SER A 274 6.43 2.43 5.95
N GLY A 275 7.32 1.93 5.10
CA GLY A 275 7.12 1.87 3.65
C GLY A 275 5.97 0.95 3.25
N GLY A 276 5.68 -0.04 4.10
CA GLY A 276 4.64 -1.03 3.89
C GLY A 276 3.24 -0.57 4.28
N SER A 277 3.08 0.42 5.19
CA SER A 277 1.77 0.77 5.74
C SER A 277 1.66 2.16 6.36
N GLY A 278 2.74 2.93 6.39
CA GLY A 278 2.84 4.18 7.14
C GLY A 278 2.35 5.43 6.40
N VAL A 279 1.35 5.34 5.53
CA VAL A 279 0.85 6.48 4.75
C VAL A 279 -0.63 6.72 5.04
N ALA A 280 -0.99 7.99 5.17
CA ALA A 280 -2.38 8.47 5.17
C ALA A 280 -2.64 9.26 3.89
N GLY A 281 -3.91 9.34 3.46
CA GLY A 281 -4.28 10.09 2.26
C GLY A 281 -5.76 10.04 1.95
N THR A 282 -6.15 10.69 0.86
CA THR A 282 -7.54 10.74 0.37
C THR A 282 -7.76 9.78 -0.79
N ALA A 283 -9.02 9.43 -1.05
CA ALA A 283 -9.41 8.66 -2.23
C ALA A 283 -9.05 9.40 -3.53
N GLY A 284 -9.11 10.74 -3.52
CA GLY A 284 -8.74 11.58 -4.66
C GLY A 284 -7.27 11.44 -5.05
N ASP A 285 -6.38 11.56 -4.07
CA ASP A 285 -4.94 11.40 -4.29
C ASP A 285 -4.59 9.99 -4.77
N VAL A 286 -5.18 8.95 -4.14
CA VAL A 286 -4.97 7.56 -4.56
C VAL A 286 -5.42 7.36 -6.01
N LEU A 287 -6.59 7.89 -6.40
CA LEU A 287 -7.07 7.80 -7.78
C LEU A 287 -6.12 8.50 -8.75
N LYS A 288 -5.66 9.74 -8.40
CA LYS A 288 -4.71 10.51 -9.22
C LYS A 288 -3.40 9.76 -9.40
N PHE A 289 -2.87 9.16 -8.33
CA PHE A 289 -1.67 8.31 -8.38
C PHE A 289 -1.86 7.11 -9.32
N LEU A 290 -2.95 6.36 -9.16
CA LEU A 290 -3.24 5.18 -9.98
C LEU A 290 -3.46 5.52 -11.45
N ASP A 291 -4.19 6.60 -11.74
CA ASP A 291 -4.42 7.04 -13.12
C ASP A 291 -3.13 7.53 -13.78
N THR A 292 -2.28 8.24 -13.04
CA THR A 292 -0.96 8.67 -13.54
C THR A 292 -0.04 7.48 -13.81
N LEU A 293 -0.03 6.45 -12.95
CA LEU A 293 0.69 5.21 -13.24
C LEU A 293 0.16 4.54 -14.49
N ARG A 294 -1.16 4.46 -14.65
CA ARG A 294 -1.80 3.87 -15.83
C ARG A 294 -1.45 4.60 -17.12
N THR A 295 -1.42 5.93 -17.10
CA THR A 295 -1.19 6.77 -18.29
C THR A 295 0.28 7.01 -18.60
N GLY A 296 1.19 6.79 -17.64
CA GLY A 296 2.64 6.94 -17.83
C GLY A 296 3.19 8.31 -17.45
N GLY A 297 2.46 9.10 -16.65
CA GLY A 297 2.89 10.44 -16.24
C GLY A 297 3.99 10.45 -15.17
N LEU A 298 4.30 9.34 -14.52
CA LEU A 298 5.32 9.24 -13.47
C LEU A 298 6.52 8.38 -13.86
N LEU A 299 6.28 7.20 -14.43
CA LEU A 299 7.30 6.21 -14.80
C LEU A 299 7.41 6.10 -16.32
N GLN A 300 8.61 5.83 -16.81
CA GLN A 300 8.85 5.52 -18.23
C GLN A 300 8.08 4.25 -18.66
N PRO A 301 7.73 4.10 -19.94
CA PRO A 301 6.90 2.98 -20.42
C PRO A 301 7.42 1.60 -20.05
N GLN A 302 8.73 1.38 -20.11
CA GLN A 302 9.37 0.10 -19.79
C GLN A 302 9.24 -0.22 -18.29
N THR A 303 9.56 0.75 -17.43
CA THR A 303 9.48 0.62 -15.97
C THR A 303 8.04 0.39 -15.53
N ARG A 304 7.09 1.16 -16.10
CA ARG A 304 5.66 0.98 -15.87
C ARG A 304 5.20 -0.42 -16.28
N SER A 305 5.57 -0.88 -17.47
CA SER A 305 5.23 -2.22 -17.94
C SER A 305 5.76 -3.30 -17.00
N ALA A 306 7.00 -3.15 -16.50
CA ALA A 306 7.57 -4.06 -15.52
C ALA A 306 6.80 -4.07 -14.20
N MET A 307 6.34 -2.91 -13.72
CA MET A 307 5.57 -2.79 -12.47
C MET A 307 4.23 -3.55 -12.54
N PHE A 308 3.56 -3.58 -13.69
CA PHE A 308 2.27 -4.26 -13.89
C PHE A 308 2.39 -5.71 -14.37
N LYS A 309 3.58 -6.18 -14.69
CA LYS A 309 3.80 -7.56 -15.14
C LYS A 309 3.93 -8.49 -13.92
N ALA A 310 3.34 -9.69 -14.01
CA ALA A 310 3.58 -10.74 -13.02
C ALA A 310 5.07 -11.09 -12.99
N GLN A 311 5.74 -10.83 -11.88
CA GLN A 311 7.19 -11.02 -11.69
C GLN A 311 7.52 -12.31 -10.92
N ALA A 312 6.67 -12.70 -9.95
CA ALA A 312 6.87 -13.90 -9.16
C ALA A 312 6.26 -15.10 -9.89
N ARG A 313 7.06 -16.12 -10.15
CA ARG A 313 6.55 -17.47 -10.46
C ARG A 313 6.28 -18.15 -9.12
N THR A 314 5.02 -18.39 -8.78
CA THR A 314 4.68 -19.31 -7.70
C THR A 314 5.14 -20.71 -8.11
N GLN A 315 6.22 -21.20 -7.52
CA GLN A 315 6.51 -22.63 -7.54
C GLN A 315 5.41 -23.31 -6.71
N GLY A 316 4.43 -23.93 -7.38
CA GLY A 316 3.35 -24.64 -6.71
C GLY A 316 2.01 -24.68 -7.44
N GLN A 317 1.90 -24.08 -8.61
CA GLN A 317 0.82 -24.42 -9.57
C GLN A 317 1.37 -25.29 -10.69
N ALA A 318 1.99 -26.42 -10.29
CA ALA A 318 2.10 -27.57 -11.14
C ALA A 318 0.72 -28.22 -11.18
N GLU A 319 0.11 -28.21 -12.37
CA GLU A 319 -0.84 -29.16 -12.88
C GLU A 319 -1.95 -29.66 -11.91
N GLY A 320 -3.14 -29.15 -12.06
CA GLY A 320 -4.33 -29.84 -11.60
C GLY A 320 -5.37 -29.03 -10.84
N ALA A 321 -5.85 -27.92 -11.39
CA ALA A 321 -7.17 -27.43 -11.02
C ALA A 321 -7.96 -27.13 -12.30
N THR A 322 -8.41 -28.18 -12.96
CA THR A 322 -9.59 -28.12 -13.82
C THR A 322 -10.72 -27.49 -13.00
N ARG A 323 -11.14 -26.28 -13.38
CA ARG A 323 -12.41 -25.71 -12.95
C ARG A 323 -13.50 -26.74 -13.19
N LYS A 324 -14.07 -27.30 -12.13
CA LYS A 324 -15.40 -27.84 -12.18
C LYS A 324 -16.37 -26.68 -12.07
N GLU A 325 -16.98 -26.35 -13.20
CA GLU A 325 -18.21 -25.58 -13.26
C GLU A 325 -19.32 -26.38 -12.54
N THR A 326 -19.90 -25.79 -11.53
CA THR A 326 -21.28 -26.00 -11.11
C THR A 326 -21.81 -24.72 -10.52
#